data_0fef0c0510ada58dc54e04c40a798e89
#
_entry.id   0fef0c0510ada58dc54e04c40a798e89
#
_cell.length_a   1.000
_cell.length_b   1.000
_cell.length_c   1.000
_cell.angle_alpha   90.00
_cell.angle_beta   90.00
_cell.angle_gamma   90.00
#
_symmetry.space_group_name_H-M   'P 1'
#
loop_
_entity.id
_entity.type
_entity.pdbx_description
1 polymer ?
#
loop_
_entity_poly.entity_id
_entity_poly.type
_entity_poly.pdbx_seq_one_letter_code
_entity_poly.pdbx_strand_id
1 'polypeptide(L)'
;MSAPDFSLLAKRRFGPLFVVQFLGAFNDNVLKYAMLFLANFTIFANAPEQSAMLATVATGIFILPYFLFSALAGELADAWDKAWLMRAVKAAEVVFMGLGLAGLWFQSVPLLLLALFCMGLHSTIFGPVKYSIMPQHLREHEIMGGTGLIEAGTFLAILGGQLLAGIVPPWEAGLIATGLAVLGFAVSLLVPAAPPIGKVAITRNPFVSTWQVLKAGHEGKGVWLSILGISWFFAIGAVLVSEFLPLVSGNLGGREEVVTLFLIVFSVAIALGSMLVNKLLRGEVSARYVPISALAMAVFMLDLWLATRSFVVVTPHADIAQF
;
A
#
# COMPACT_ATOMS: atom_id res chain seq x y z
N MET A 1 -2.72 30.22 -5.00
CA MET A 1 -2.83 28.84 -5.55
C MET A 1 -1.60 28.07 -5.09
N SER A 2 -1.63 27.40 -3.95
CA SER A 2 -0.48 26.65 -3.45
C SER A 2 -0.36 25.34 -4.19
N ALA A 3 0.75 25.13 -4.89
CA ALA A 3 1.23 23.84 -5.35
C ALA A 3 1.28 22.86 -4.14
N PRO A 4 1.32 21.52 -4.35
CA PRO A 4 1.59 20.61 -3.24
C PRO A 4 2.81 21.13 -2.50
N ASP A 5 2.63 21.40 -1.21
CA ASP A 5 3.70 22.06 -0.43
C ASP A 5 4.80 21.02 -0.11
N PHE A 6 5.66 20.77 -1.08
CA PHE A 6 6.83 19.91 -0.92
C PHE A 6 7.74 20.37 0.23
N SER A 7 7.60 21.63 0.70
CA SER A 7 8.33 22.10 1.88
C SER A 7 7.97 21.30 3.14
N LEU A 8 6.82 20.62 3.18
CA LEU A 8 6.46 19.71 4.27
C LEU A 8 7.46 18.58 4.44
N LEU A 9 8.05 18.06 3.34
CA LEU A 9 9.04 16.99 3.40
C LEU A 9 10.32 17.40 4.16
N ALA A 10 10.66 18.69 4.14
CA ALA A 10 11.80 19.23 4.88
C ALA A 10 11.47 19.55 6.36
N LYS A 11 10.18 19.51 6.75
CA LYS A 11 9.77 19.84 8.13
C LYS A 11 9.91 18.61 9.03
N ARG A 12 10.59 18.76 10.19
CA ARG A 12 10.78 17.70 11.19
C ARG A 12 9.47 17.01 11.61
N ARG A 13 8.36 17.74 11.61
CA ARG A 13 7.04 17.23 12.00
C ARG A 13 6.37 16.31 10.96
N PHE A 14 6.86 16.30 9.68
CA PHE A 14 6.27 15.51 8.61
C PHE A 14 7.29 14.66 7.83
N GLY A 15 8.47 15.21 7.53
CA GLY A 15 9.49 14.51 6.72
C GLY A 15 9.85 13.11 7.24
N PRO A 16 10.17 12.94 8.55
CA PRO A 16 10.44 11.61 9.08
C PRO A 16 9.25 10.65 8.95
N LEU A 17 8.01 11.11 9.18
CA LEU A 17 6.80 10.32 8.98
C LEU A 17 6.67 9.85 7.54
N PHE A 18 6.90 10.76 6.57
CA PHE A 18 6.85 10.44 5.15
C PHE A 18 7.89 9.37 4.77
N VAL A 19 9.14 9.53 5.22
CA VAL A 19 10.22 8.55 4.93
C VAL A 19 9.89 7.20 5.54
N VAL A 20 9.45 7.15 6.79
CA VAL A 20 9.10 5.91 7.50
C VAL A 20 7.99 5.15 6.78
N GLN A 21 6.93 5.84 6.35
CA GLN A 21 5.83 5.22 5.63
C GLN A 21 6.23 4.77 4.20
N PHE A 22 7.05 5.58 3.51
CA PHE A 22 7.56 5.25 2.20
C PHE A 22 8.38 3.97 2.23
N LEU A 23 9.36 3.89 3.16
CA LEU A 23 10.21 2.72 3.32
C LEU A 23 9.42 1.47 3.72
N GLY A 24 8.38 1.62 4.57
CA GLY A 24 7.50 0.50 4.94
C GLY A 24 6.74 -0.05 3.74
N ALA A 25 6.05 0.80 2.98
CA ALA A 25 5.33 0.38 1.78
C ALA A 25 6.26 -0.20 0.71
N PHE A 26 7.48 0.33 0.59
CA PHE A 26 8.51 -0.20 -0.30
C PHE A 26 8.93 -1.61 0.12
N ASN A 27 9.25 -1.82 1.40
CA ASN A 27 9.68 -3.11 1.96
C ASN A 27 8.61 -4.19 1.82
N ASP A 28 7.33 -3.86 2.09
CA ASP A 28 6.20 -4.78 1.91
C ASP A 28 6.20 -5.36 0.49
N ASN A 29 6.40 -4.50 -0.50
CA ASN A 29 6.37 -4.90 -1.90
C ASN A 29 7.65 -5.61 -2.34
N VAL A 30 8.83 -5.19 -1.86
CA VAL A 30 10.09 -5.91 -2.12
C VAL A 30 9.98 -7.35 -1.65
N LEU A 31 9.57 -7.58 -0.39
CA LEU A 31 9.46 -8.93 0.16
C LEU A 31 8.44 -9.78 -0.60
N LYS A 32 7.25 -9.23 -0.85
CA LYS A 32 6.19 -9.94 -1.56
C LYS A 32 6.63 -10.35 -2.96
N TYR A 33 7.18 -9.43 -3.75
CA TYR A 33 7.56 -9.72 -5.12
C TYR A 33 8.84 -10.55 -5.22
N ALA A 34 9.84 -10.36 -4.34
CA ALA A 34 11.01 -11.23 -4.25
C ALA A 34 10.61 -12.69 -3.97
N MET A 35 9.63 -12.90 -3.06
CA MET A 35 9.06 -14.22 -2.81
C MET A 35 8.37 -14.79 -4.06
N LEU A 36 7.55 -13.99 -4.77
CA LEU A 36 6.84 -14.45 -5.96
C LEU A 36 7.81 -14.79 -7.09
N PHE A 37 8.86 -14.00 -7.30
CA PHE A 37 9.91 -14.31 -8.29
C PHE A 37 10.69 -15.57 -7.90
N LEU A 38 11.09 -15.71 -6.63
CA LEU A 38 11.74 -16.93 -6.15
C LEU A 38 10.87 -18.17 -6.36
N ALA A 39 9.57 -18.05 -6.06
CA ALA A 39 8.62 -19.14 -6.25
C ALA A 39 8.47 -19.52 -7.73
N ASN A 40 8.28 -18.54 -8.59
CA ASN A 40 7.99 -18.77 -10.01
C ASN A 40 9.20 -19.25 -10.80
N PHE A 41 10.39 -18.69 -10.54
CA PHE A 41 11.58 -18.98 -11.34
C PHE A 41 12.54 -20.01 -10.72
N THR A 42 12.35 -20.37 -9.43
CA THR A 42 13.25 -21.29 -8.74
C THR A 42 12.51 -22.46 -8.10
N ILE A 43 11.61 -22.20 -7.13
CA ILE A 43 10.99 -23.27 -6.32
C ILE A 43 10.00 -24.08 -7.16
N PHE A 44 9.15 -23.40 -7.92
CA PHE A 44 8.08 -24.00 -8.73
C PHE A 44 8.26 -23.75 -10.24
N ALA A 45 9.50 -23.63 -10.71
CA ALA A 45 9.81 -23.34 -12.12
C ALA A 45 9.13 -24.32 -13.10
N ASN A 46 8.93 -25.58 -12.68
CA ASN A 46 8.27 -26.63 -13.48
C ASN A 46 6.80 -26.91 -13.03
N ALA A 47 6.23 -26.06 -12.15
CA ALA A 47 4.90 -26.25 -11.58
C ALA A 47 4.13 -24.91 -11.51
N PRO A 48 3.76 -24.31 -12.65
CA PRO A 48 3.17 -22.96 -12.70
C PRO A 48 1.87 -22.84 -11.88
N GLU A 49 1.06 -23.91 -11.80
CA GLU A 49 -0.16 -23.94 -10.98
C GLU A 49 0.15 -23.76 -9.48
N GLN A 50 1.23 -24.37 -8.99
CA GLN A 50 1.66 -24.23 -7.59
C GLN A 50 2.19 -22.82 -7.32
N SER A 51 2.90 -22.22 -8.28
CA SER A 51 3.35 -20.83 -8.20
C SER A 51 2.16 -19.86 -8.12
N ALA A 52 1.15 -20.02 -8.98
CA ALA A 52 -0.07 -19.23 -8.97
C ALA A 52 -0.87 -19.40 -7.66
N MET A 53 -0.99 -20.65 -7.17
CA MET A 53 -1.61 -20.92 -5.88
C MET A 53 -0.87 -20.22 -4.74
N LEU A 54 0.48 -20.28 -4.72
CA LEU A 54 1.27 -19.59 -3.71
C LEU A 54 1.07 -18.08 -3.75
N ALA A 55 1.00 -17.47 -4.95
CA ALA A 55 0.74 -16.04 -5.11
C ALA A 55 -0.61 -15.63 -4.48
N THR A 56 -1.64 -16.45 -4.69
CA THR A 56 -2.97 -16.25 -4.09
C THR A 56 -2.93 -16.37 -2.57
N VAL A 57 -2.31 -17.45 -2.06
CA VAL A 57 -2.14 -17.69 -0.61
C VAL A 57 -1.32 -16.57 0.05
N ALA A 58 -0.22 -16.16 -0.57
CA ALA A 58 0.62 -15.07 -0.10
C ALA A 58 -0.16 -13.75 0.03
N THR A 59 -0.97 -13.42 -0.97
CA THR A 59 -1.84 -12.24 -0.94
C THR A 59 -2.87 -12.34 0.19
N GLY A 60 -3.52 -13.50 0.34
CA GLY A 60 -4.48 -13.76 1.41
C GLY A 60 -3.86 -13.64 2.80
N ILE A 61 -2.68 -14.24 3.01
CA ILE A 61 -1.95 -14.18 4.28
C ILE A 61 -1.53 -12.76 4.63
N PHE A 62 -1.09 -11.95 3.66
CA PHE A 62 -0.75 -10.55 3.88
C PHE A 62 -1.96 -9.70 4.27
N ILE A 63 -3.12 -9.95 3.67
CA ILE A 63 -4.36 -9.20 3.93
C ILE A 63 -5.06 -9.67 5.23
N LEU A 64 -4.87 -10.91 5.62
CA LEU A 64 -5.56 -11.51 6.78
C LEU A 64 -5.44 -10.67 8.08
N PRO A 65 -4.26 -10.14 8.48
CA PRO A 65 -4.15 -9.27 9.65
C PRO A 65 -5.01 -8.00 9.56
N TYR A 66 -5.15 -7.40 8.38
CA TYR A 66 -6.02 -6.23 8.20
C TYR A 66 -7.47 -6.55 8.51
N PHE A 67 -7.95 -7.70 8.05
CA PHE A 67 -9.31 -8.13 8.33
C PHE A 67 -9.53 -8.41 9.83
N LEU A 68 -8.56 -9.06 10.48
CA LEU A 68 -8.70 -9.49 11.87
C LEU A 68 -8.44 -8.35 12.89
N PHE A 69 -7.47 -7.49 12.64
CA PHE A 69 -6.91 -6.60 13.66
C PHE A 69 -7.03 -5.10 13.36
N SER A 70 -7.66 -4.70 12.24
CA SER A 70 -7.74 -3.30 11.83
C SER A 70 -8.39 -2.39 12.88
N ALA A 71 -9.52 -2.81 13.46
CA ALA A 71 -10.20 -2.04 14.50
C ALA A 71 -9.36 -1.95 15.78
N LEU A 72 -8.78 -3.07 16.22
CA LEU A 72 -7.87 -3.08 17.37
C LEU A 72 -6.64 -2.20 17.15
N ALA A 73 -6.09 -2.18 15.94
CA ALA A 73 -4.99 -1.31 15.56
C ALA A 73 -5.36 0.18 15.67
N GLY A 74 -6.60 0.54 15.31
CA GLY A 74 -7.16 1.87 15.52
C GLY A 74 -7.25 2.23 17.00
N GLU A 75 -7.80 1.35 17.84
CA GLU A 75 -7.87 1.56 19.30
C GLU A 75 -6.47 1.73 19.92
N LEU A 76 -5.48 0.95 19.49
CA LEU A 76 -4.09 1.09 19.94
C LEU A 76 -3.49 2.45 19.54
N ALA A 77 -3.75 2.91 18.31
CA ALA A 77 -3.29 4.20 17.84
C ALA A 77 -3.92 5.37 18.61
N ASP A 78 -5.14 5.21 19.11
CA ASP A 78 -5.83 6.22 19.93
C ASP A 78 -5.44 6.15 21.40
N ALA A 79 -5.16 4.95 21.93
CA ALA A 79 -4.84 4.75 23.35
C ALA A 79 -3.39 5.06 23.73
N TRP A 80 -2.45 4.96 22.77
CA TRP A 80 -1.01 5.10 23.02
C TRP A 80 -0.40 6.31 22.29
N ASP A 81 0.81 6.73 22.72
CA ASP A 81 1.58 7.70 21.95
C ASP A 81 1.91 7.12 20.57
N LYS A 82 1.46 7.82 19.52
CA LYS A 82 1.54 7.35 18.14
C LYS A 82 2.97 7.23 17.64
N ALA A 83 3.86 8.14 18.11
CA ALA A 83 5.27 8.07 17.73
C ALA A 83 5.96 6.90 18.42
N TRP A 84 5.61 6.59 19.68
CA TRP A 84 6.11 5.39 20.36
C TRP A 84 5.64 4.12 19.66
N LEU A 85 4.34 4.03 19.34
CA LEU A 85 3.77 2.88 18.64
C LEU A 85 4.43 2.69 17.25
N MET A 86 4.65 3.78 16.52
CA MET A 86 5.37 3.77 15.25
C MET A 86 6.78 3.19 15.40
N ARG A 87 7.54 3.63 16.43
CA ARG A 87 8.89 3.11 16.70
C ARG A 87 8.88 1.62 17.02
N ALA A 88 7.92 1.17 17.85
CA ALA A 88 7.78 -0.25 18.19
C ALA A 88 7.46 -1.10 16.95
N VAL A 89 6.56 -0.63 16.11
CA VAL A 89 6.18 -1.30 14.86
C VAL A 89 7.35 -1.33 13.87
N LYS A 90 8.12 -0.24 13.76
CA LYS A 90 9.31 -0.20 12.90
C LYS A 90 10.47 -1.06 13.43
N ALA A 91 10.62 -1.19 14.75
CA ALA A 91 11.57 -2.15 15.33
C ALA A 91 11.17 -3.60 15.01
N ALA A 92 9.89 -3.92 15.09
CA ALA A 92 9.38 -5.24 14.69
C ALA A 92 9.59 -5.51 13.19
N GLU A 93 9.44 -4.50 12.32
CA GLU A 93 9.70 -4.62 10.87
C GLU A 93 11.13 -5.10 10.59
N VAL A 94 12.13 -4.63 11.34
CA VAL A 94 13.51 -5.10 11.18
C VAL A 94 13.61 -6.61 11.40
N VAL A 95 12.94 -7.13 12.44
CA VAL A 95 12.90 -8.56 12.73
C VAL A 95 12.16 -9.33 11.61
N PHE A 96 11.03 -8.80 11.15
CA PHE A 96 10.21 -9.42 10.12
C PHE A 96 10.92 -9.45 8.76
N MET A 97 11.64 -8.38 8.40
CA MET A 97 12.47 -8.35 7.19
C MET A 97 13.67 -9.31 7.30
N GLY A 98 14.28 -9.42 8.49
CA GLY A 98 15.32 -10.44 8.74
C GLY A 98 14.77 -11.87 8.57
N LEU A 99 13.55 -12.15 9.04
CA LEU A 99 12.86 -13.42 8.80
C LEU A 99 12.59 -13.65 7.30
N GLY A 100 12.15 -12.60 6.59
CA GLY A 100 11.97 -12.62 5.15
C GLY A 100 13.26 -12.91 4.38
N LEU A 101 14.35 -12.24 4.76
CA LEU A 101 15.70 -12.51 4.21
C LEU A 101 16.11 -13.96 4.43
N ALA A 102 15.94 -14.51 5.64
CA ALA A 102 16.20 -15.91 5.91
C ALA A 102 15.34 -16.84 5.04
N GLY A 103 14.06 -16.52 4.88
CA GLY A 103 13.16 -17.25 3.99
C GLY A 103 13.59 -17.25 2.52
N LEU A 104 14.08 -16.10 2.02
CA LEU A 104 14.62 -15.96 0.66
C LEU A 104 15.96 -16.71 0.50
N TRP A 105 16.84 -16.62 1.50
CA TRP A 105 18.14 -17.29 1.49
C TRP A 105 18.02 -18.81 1.51
N PHE A 106 17.18 -19.35 2.40
CA PHE A 106 16.93 -20.79 2.53
C PHE A 106 15.85 -21.32 1.58
N GLN A 107 15.27 -20.47 0.73
CA GLN A 107 14.19 -20.81 -0.19
C GLN A 107 12.99 -21.47 0.51
N SER A 108 12.71 -21.05 1.74
CA SER A 108 11.70 -21.65 2.61
C SER A 108 10.36 -20.94 2.48
N VAL A 109 9.41 -21.55 1.76
CA VAL A 109 8.04 -21.03 1.62
C VAL A 109 7.36 -20.79 2.97
N PRO A 110 7.43 -21.67 3.97
CA PRO A 110 6.82 -21.41 5.28
C PRO A 110 7.38 -20.17 5.98
N LEU A 111 8.70 -19.94 5.93
CA LEU A 111 9.33 -18.74 6.51
C LEU A 111 8.88 -17.47 5.77
N LEU A 112 8.77 -17.52 4.45
CA LEU A 112 8.31 -16.40 3.64
C LEU A 112 6.84 -16.05 3.91
N LEU A 113 5.97 -17.06 4.02
CA LEU A 113 4.56 -16.84 4.39
C LEU A 113 4.42 -16.28 5.80
N LEU A 114 5.23 -16.75 6.76
CA LEU A 114 5.28 -16.20 8.11
C LEU A 114 5.75 -14.73 8.09
N ALA A 115 6.81 -14.43 7.35
CA ALA A 115 7.30 -13.06 7.20
C ALA A 115 6.23 -12.14 6.57
N LEU A 116 5.52 -12.59 5.53
CA LEU A 116 4.41 -11.85 4.92
C LEU A 116 3.25 -11.62 5.89
N PHE A 117 2.88 -12.61 6.70
CA PHE A 117 1.87 -12.44 7.75
C PHE A 117 2.29 -11.37 8.76
N CYS A 118 3.55 -11.44 9.23
CA CYS A 118 4.12 -10.46 10.16
C CYS A 118 4.16 -9.06 9.56
N MET A 119 4.50 -8.94 8.27
CA MET A 119 4.47 -7.66 7.55
C MET A 119 3.03 -7.13 7.36
N GLY A 120 2.08 -8.01 7.08
CA GLY A 120 0.66 -7.66 7.08
C GLY A 120 0.19 -7.12 8.44
N LEU A 121 0.62 -7.75 9.53
CA LEU A 121 0.33 -7.30 10.89
C LEU A 121 0.99 -5.92 11.20
N HIS A 122 2.26 -5.77 10.82
CA HIS A 122 2.98 -4.49 10.88
C HIS A 122 2.19 -3.38 10.18
N SER A 123 1.82 -3.59 8.93
CA SER A 123 1.14 -2.61 8.10
C SER A 123 -0.29 -2.34 8.56
N THR A 124 -0.96 -3.35 9.17
CA THR A 124 -2.27 -3.19 9.81
C THR A 124 -2.22 -2.20 10.99
N ILE A 125 -1.18 -2.28 11.83
CA ILE A 125 -1.01 -1.36 12.97
C ILE A 125 -0.50 -0.01 12.50
N PHE A 126 0.42 0.01 11.55
CA PHE A 126 1.02 1.24 11.03
C PHE A 126 0.00 2.14 10.30
N GLY A 127 -0.99 1.54 9.60
CA GLY A 127 -2.02 2.25 8.84
C GLY A 127 -2.75 3.32 9.66
N PRO A 128 -3.49 2.97 10.72
CA PRO A 128 -4.15 3.93 11.59
C PRO A 128 -3.20 4.95 12.21
N VAL A 129 -1.99 4.54 12.63
CA VAL A 129 -0.99 5.43 13.24
C VAL A 129 -0.58 6.54 12.29
N LYS A 130 -0.26 6.23 11.03
CA LYS A 130 0.20 7.23 10.05
C LYS A 130 -0.86 8.32 9.77
N TYR A 131 -2.15 7.96 9.76
CA TYR A 131 -3.21 8.93 9.50
C TYR A 131 -3.63 9.69 10.76
N SER A 132 -3.68 9.03 11.93
CA SER A 132 -4.08 9.67 13.19
C SER A 132 -3.02 10.62 13.77
N ILE A 133 -1.75 10.48 13.38
CA ILE A 133 -0.67 11.40 13.80
C ILE A 133 -0.70 12.72 13.01
N MET A 134 -1.20 12.71 11.76
CA MET A 134 -1.17 13.88 10.89
C MET A 134 -1.92 15.11 11.47
N PRO A 135 -3.15 14.98 12.01
CA PRO A 135 -3.84 16.12 12.61
C PRO A 135 -3.13 16.71 13.83
N GLN A 136 -2.24 15.96 14.50
CA GLN A 136 -1.45 16.45 15.63
C GLN A 136 -0.17 17.16 15.18
N HIS A 137 0.37 16.81 14.01
CA HIS A 137 1.63 17.35 13.50
C HIS A 137 1.45 18.40 12.41
N LEU A 138 0.32 18.41 11.71
CA LEU A 138 0.03 19.32 10.60
C LEU A 138 -1.04 20.32 11.02
N ARG A 139 -0.98 21.50 10.42
CA ARG A 139 -2.05 22.48 10.51
C ARG A 139 -3.22 22.03 9.64
N GLU A 140 -4.42 22.47 9.95
CA GLU A 140 -5.63 22.07 9.26
C GLU A 140 -5.53 22.21 7.72
N HIS A 141 -5.01 23.34 7.24
CA HIS A 141 -4.81 23.59 5.80
C HIS A 141 -3.67 22.77 5.17
N GLU A 142 -2.80 22.12 5.95
CA GLU A 142 -1.72 21.25 5.48
C GLU A 142 -2.14 19.78 5.41
N ILE A 143 -3.21 19.37 6.10
CA ILE A 143 -3.63 17.96 6.23
C ILE A 143 -3.91 17.36 4.84
N MET A 144 -4.65 18.06 3.99
CA MET A 144 -4.98 17.56 2.65
C MET A 144 -3.72 17.38 1.78
N GLY A 145 -2.80 18.36 1.84
CA GLY A 145 -1.51 18.28 1.13
C GLY A 145 -0.63 17.15 1.66
N GLY A 146 -0.55 17.01 3.00
CA GLY A 146 0.18 15.93 3.66
C GLY A 146 -0.37 14.55 3.30
N THR A 147 -1.69 14.38 3.31
CA THR A 147 -2.34 13.13 2.88
C THR A 147 -2.02 12.81 1.43
N GLY A 148 -2.13 13.79 0.53
CA GLY A 148 -1.79 13.61 -0.88
C GLY A 148 -0.34 13.18 -1.10
N LEU A 149 0.62 13.75 -0.34
CA LEU A 149 2.02 13.34 -0.38
C LEU A 149 2.21 11.91 0.14
N ILE A 150 1.56 11.53 1.24
CA ILE A 150 1.59 10.17 1.78
C ILE A 150 1.08 9.16 0.75
N GLU A 151 -0.06 9.43 0.11
CA GLU A 151 -0.62 8.54 -0.91
C GLU A 151 0.28 8.44 -2.15
N ALA A 152 0.74 9.58 -2.69
CA ALA A 152 1.67 9.59 -3.80
C ALA A 152 2.95 8.80 -3.48
N GLY A 153 3.53 9.03 -2.29
CA GLY A 153 4.69 8.28 -1.80
C GLY A 153 4.41 6.79 -1.66
N THR A 154 3.22 6.39 -1.20
CA THR A 154 2.84 4.99 -1.08
C THR A 154 2.83 4.29 -2.44
N PHE A 155 2.18 4.87 -3.46
CA PHE A 155 2.13 4.25 -4.80
C PHE A 155 3.50 4.21 -5.48
N LEU A 156 4.33 5.26 -5.31
CA LEU A 156 5.70 5.25 -5.81
C LEU A 156 6.57 4.21 -5.08
N ALA A 157 6.37 4.01 -3.79
CA ALA A 157 7.06 3.00 -3.00
C ALA A 157 6.65 1.58 -3.41
N ILE A 158 5.35 1.33 -3.65
CA ILE A 158 4.83 0.07 -4.17
C ILE A 158 5.52 -0.26 -5.51
N LEU A 159 5.48 0.67 -6.46
CA LEU A 159 6.11 0.49 -7.77
C LEU A 159 7.61 0.26 -7.66
N GLY A 160 8.31 1.10 -6.87
CA GLY A 160 9.75 0.98 -6.67
C GLY A 160 10.16 -0.37 -6.04
N GLY A 161 9.38 -0.85 -5.06
CA GLY A 161 9.60 -2.16 -4.42
C GLY A 161 9.43 -3.33 -5.39
N GLN A 162 8.41 -3.28 -6.25
CA GLN A 162 8.20 -4.28 -7.30
C GLN A 162 9.34 -4.29 -8.31
N LEU A 163 9.76 -3.11 -8.78
CA LEU A 163 10.86 -2.98 -9.74
C LEU A 163 12.18 -3.49 -9.14
N LEU A 164 12.50 -3.12 -7.90
CA LEU A 164 13.72 -3.62 -7.24
C LEU A 164 13.73 -5.14 -7.17
N ALA A 165 12.62 -5.75 -6.73
CA ALA A 165 12.50 -7.20 -6.62
C ALA A 165 12.66 -7.93 -7.96
N GLY A 166 12.32 -7.27 -9.09
CA GLY A 166 12.51 -7.81 -10.44
C GLY A 166 13.91 -7.64 -11.03
N ILE A 167 14.71 -6.71 -10.50
CA ILE A 167 16.03 -6.37 -11.06
C ILE A 167 17.16 -7.15 -10.36
N VAL A 168 17.03 -7.41 -9.05
CA VAL A 168 18.08 -8.06 -8.25
C VAL A 168 17.68 -9.48 -7.84
N PRO A 169 18.64 -10.37 -7.56
CA PRO A 169 18.35 -11.70 -7.02
C PRO A 169 17.49 -11.60 -5.74
N PRO A 170 16.57 -12.55 -5.50
CA PRO A 170 15.66 -12.48 -4.36
C PRO A 170 16.33 -12.30 -3.00
N TRP A 171 17.47 -12.95 -2.75
CA TRP A 171 18.19 -12.79 -1.49
C TRP A 171 18.82 -11.40 -1.32
N GLU A 172 19.29 -10.78 -2.42
CA GLU A 172 19.80 -9.40 -2.42
C GLU A 172 18.67 -8.42 -2.15
N ALA A 173 17.51 -8.63 -2.77
CA ALA A 173 16.30 -7.85 -2.47
C ALA A 173 15.94 -7.90 -0.98
N GLY A 174 16.01 -9.09 -0.37
CA GLY A 174 15.80 -9.29 1.06
C GLY A 174 16.82 -8.55 1.94
N LEU A 175 18.09 -8.55 1.53
CA LEU A 175 19.17 -7.85 2.23
C LEU A 175 18.96 -6.32 2.18
N ILE A 176 18.63 -5.79 1.00
CA ILE A 176 18.32 -4.37 0.81
C ILE A 176 17.11 -3.98 1.65
N ALA A 177 16.02 -4.74 1.61
CA ALA A 177 14.82 -4.49 2.38
C ALA A 177 15.10 -4.49 3.90
N THR A 178 15.92 -5.42 4.38
CA THR A 178 16.34 -5.46 5.79
C THR A 178 17.15 -4.21 6.17
N GLY A 179 18.07 -3.77 5.32
CA GLY A 179 18.83 -2.54 5.51
C GLY A 179 17.94 -1.30 5.53
N LEU A 180 16.94 -1.24 4.63
CA LEU A 180 15.95 -0.16 4.60
C LEU A 180 15.00 -0.20 5.82
N ALA A 181 14.67 -1.38 6.36
CA ALA A 181 13.93 -1.49 7.61
C ALA A 181 14.72 -0.90 8.79
N VAL A 182 16.03 -1.16 8.90
CA VAL A 182 16.91 -0.55 9.90
C VAL A 182 16.93 0.97 9.74
N LEU A 183 17.08 1.46 8.52
CA LEU A 183 17.02 2.90 8.23
C LEU A 183 15.65 3.49 8.62
N GLY A 184 14.56 2.82 8.26
CA GLY A 184 13.19 3.21 8.62
C GLY A 184 12.99 3.29 10.14
N PHE A 185 13.52 2.32 10.89
CA PHE A 185 13.54 2.37 12.35
C PHE A 185 14.34 3.58 12.87
N ALA A 186 15.56 3.80 12.39
CA ALA A 186 16.38 4.93 12.77
C ALA A 186 15.68 6.28 12.50
N VAL A 187 15.05 6.43 11.32
CA VAL A 187 14.30 7.65 10.99
C VAL A 187 13.05 7.80 11.86
N SER A 188 12.41 6.69 12.29
CA SER A 188 11.24 6.74 13.17
C SER A 188 11.54 7.40 14.53
N LEU A 189 12.79 7.34 14.99
CA LEU A 189 13.23 8.00 16.22
C LEU A 189 13.16 9.54 16.13
N LEU A 190 13.18 10.09 14.91
CA LEU A 190 13.08 11.53 14.66
C LEU A 190 11.63 12.04 14.66
N VAL A 191 10.64 11.14 14.59
CA VAL A 191 9.21 11.52 14.61
C VAL A 191 8.87 12.11 15.97
N PRO A 192 8.31 13.34 16.02
CA PRO A 192 7.94 13.97 17.28
C PRO A 192 6.86 13.18 18.03
N ALA A 193 6.80 13.33 19.35
CA ALA A 193 5.77 12.70 20.17
C ALA A 193 4.37 13.13 19.76
N ALA A 194 3.43 12.19 19.83
CA ALA A 194 2.02 12.38 19.51
C ALA A 194 1.15 11.64 20.54
N PRO A 195 1.04 12.18 21.77
CA PRO A 195 0.35 11.52 22.87
C PRO A 195 -1.14 11.32 22.58
N PRO A 196 -1.79 10.37 23.27
CA PRO A 196 -3.23 10.17 23.13
C PRO A 196 -4.01 11.41 23.55
N ILE A 197 -5.09 11.74 22.81
CA ILE A 197 -5.93 12.91 23.10
C ILE A 197 -6.94 12.63 24.24
N GLY A 198 -7.20 11.35 24.50
CA GLY A 198 -8.15 10.92 25.53
C GLY A 198 -7.84 9.53 26.06
N LYS A 199 -8.65 9.06 27.03
CA LYS A 199 -8.57 7.68 27.54
C LYS A 199 -9.47 6.80 26.65
N VAL A 200 -8.87 5.95 25.85
CA VAL A 200 -9.57 4.94 25.03
C VAL A 200 -9.37 3.58 25.69
N ALA A 201 -10.48 2.86 25.93
CA ALA A 201 -10.42 1.49 26.40
C ALA A 201 -10.13 0.54 25.23
N ILE A 202 -9.13 -0.29 25.38
CA ILE A 202 -8.77 -1.28 24.36
C ILE A 202 -9.68 -2.50 24.50
N THR A 203 -10.40 -2.83 23.44
CA THR A 203 -11.24 -4.01 23.37
C THR A 203 -10.40 -5.24 23.06
N ARG A 204 -10.31 -6.21 23.99
CA ARG A 204 -9.45 -7.39 23.80
C ARG A 204 -9.91 -8.34 22.69
N ASN A 205 -11.19 -8.28 22.30
CA ASN A 205 -11.75 -9.13 21.25
C ASN A 205 -11.84 -8.34 19.93
N PRO A 206 -11.03 -8.70 18.90
CA PRO A 206 -10.99 -7.97 17.64
C PRO A 206 -12.33 -7.94 16.87
N PHE A 207 -13.16 -8.98 17.01
CA PHE A 207 -14.48 -9.02 16.37
C PHE A 207 -15.44 -8.04 17.05
N VAL A 208 -15.41 -7.94 18.38
CA VAL A 208 -16.21 -6.97 19.14
C VAL A 208 -15.75 -5.55 18.81
N SER A 209 -14.44 -5.31 18.77
CA SER A 209 -13.86 -4.02 18.35
C SER A 209 -14.34 -3.63 16.96
N THR A 210 -14.22 -4.53 15.97
CA THR A 210 -14.67 -4.29 14.59
C THR A 210 -16.16 -3.94 14.54
N TRP A 211 -17.01 -4.69 15.28
CA TRP A 211 -18.44 -4.40 15.34
C TRP A 211 -18.75 -3.04 15.94
N GLN A 212 -18.06 -2.66 17.03
CA GLN A 212 -18.24 -1.36 17.67
C GLN A 212 -17.83 -0.21 16.74
N VAL A 213 -16.70 -0.33 16.03
CA VAL A 213 -16.24 0.66 15.07
C VAL A 213 -17.23 0.81 13.90
N LEU A 214 -17.72 -0.30 13.34
CA LEU A 214 -18.72 -0.28 12.27
C LEU A 214 -20.03 0.34 12.74
N LYS A 215 -20.49 0.01 13.94
CA LYS A 215 -21.70 0.59 14.55
C LYS A 215 -21.55 2.10 14.73
N ALA A 216 -20.46 2.55 15.33
CA ALA A 216 -20.17 3.98 15.53
C ALA A 216 -20.06 4.73 14.18
N GLY A 217 -19.40 4.13 13.20
CA GLY A 217 -19.33 4.68 11.84
C GLY A 217 -20.69 4.80 11.17
N HIS A 218 -21.60 3.84 11.41
CA HIS A 218 -22.95 3.85 10.85
C HIS A 218 -23.85 4.93 11.46
N GLU A 219 -23.66 5.29 12.73
CA GLU A 219 -24.39 6.35 13.42
C GLU A 219 -24.11 7.73 12.81
N GLY A 220 -22.92 7.92 12.20
CA GLY A 220 -22.53 9.14 11.50
C GLY A 220 -22.70 9.02 9.99
N LYS A 221 -23.81 9.54 9.42
CA LYS A 221 -24.12 9.42 7.97
C LYS A 221 -22.94 9.81 7.07
N GLY A 222 -22.23 10.90 7.35
CA GLY A 222 -21.06 11.34 6.58
C GLY A 222 -19.88 10.37 6.70
N VAL A 223 -19.64 9.86 7.91
CA VAL A 223 -18.58 8.89 8.18
C VAL A 223 -18.85 7.57 7.45
N TRP A 224 -20.11 7.09 7.53
CA TRP A 224 -20.52 5.86 6.86
C TRP A 224 -20.35 5.92 5.34
N LEU A 225 -20.81 7.02 4.72
CA LEU A 225 -20.64 7.23 3.28
C LEU A 225 -19.15 7.32 2.89
N SER A 226 -18.30 7.90 3.73
CA SER A 226 -16.86 7.95 3.50
C SER A 226 -16.23 6.56 3.57
N ILE A 227 -16.61 5.74 4.56
CA ILE A 227 -16.17 4.34 4.69
C ILE A 227 -16.53 3.54 3.42
N LEU A 228 -17.80 3.64 2.99
CA LEU A 228 -18.26 2.94 1.79
C LEU A 228 -17.55 3.42 0.53
N GLY A 229 -17.38 4.75 0.38
CA GLY A 229 -16.69 5.33 -0.78
C GLY A 229 -15.22 4.89 -0.88
N ILE A 230 -14.49 4.91 0.23
CA ILE A 230 -13.10 4.47 0.29
C ILE A 230 -13.00 2.96 0.03
N SER A 231 -13.86 2.16 0.66
CA SER A 231 -13.88 0.70 0.46
C SER A 231 -14.17 0.34 -1.00
N TRP A 232 -15.12 1.03 -1.63
CA TRP A 232 -15.44 0.86 -3.05
C TRP A 232 -14.26 1.23 -3.95
N PHE A 233 -13.59 2.36 -3.69
CA PHE A 233 -12.42 2.79 -4.45
C PHE A 233 -11.28 1.75 -4.40
N PHE A 234 -10.95 1.26 -3.20
CA PHE A 234 -9.90 0.24 -3.06
C PHE A 234 -10.30 -1.11 -3.67
N ALA A 235 -11.58 -1.50 -3.59
CA ALA A 235 -12.08 -2.71 -4.22
C ALA A 235 -11.92 -2.66 -5.75
N ILE A 236 -12.33 -1.55 -6.38
CA ILE A 236 -12.14 -1.34 -7.83
C ILE A 236 -10.64 -1.32 -8.19
N GLY A 237 -9.82 -0.61 -7.41
CA GLY A 237 -8.37 -0.56 -7.62
C GLY A 237 -7.73 -1.95 -7.57
N ALA A 238 -8.12 -2.79 -6.60
CA ALA A 238 -7.64 -4.16 -6.48
C ALA A 238 -8.04 -5.02 -7.69
N VAL A 239 -9.29 -4.91 -8.15
CA VAL A 239 -9.76 -5.62 -9.37
C VAL A 239 -8.96 -5.18 -10.59
N LEU A 240 -8.79 -3.87 -10.81
CA LEU A 240 -8.04 -3.36 -11.97
C LEU A 240 -6.60 -3.88 -11.99
N VAL A 241 -5.91 -3.81 -10.85
CA VAL A 241 -4.52 -4.29 -10.75
C VAL A 241 -4.43 -5.79 -11.00
N SER A 242 -5.39 -6.59 -10.51
CA SER A 242 -5.41 -8.03 -10.73
C SER A 242 -5.71 -8.42 -12.18
N GLU A 243 -6.46 -7.59 -12.90
CA GLU A 243 -6.84 -7.83 -14.29
C GLU A 243 -5.79 -7.37 -15.30
N PHE A 244 -4.79 -6.56 -14.94
CA PHE A 244 -3.78 -6.10 -15.90
C PHE A 244 -2.98 -7.24 -16.52
N LEU A 245 -2.59 -8.25 -15.74
CA LEU A 245 -1.83 -9.39 -16.27
C LEU A 245 -2.68 -10.21 -17.26
N PRO A 246 -3.88 -10.72 -16.93
CA PRO A 246 -4.70 -11.46 -17.87
C PRO A 246 -5.15 -10.62 -19.08
N LEU A 247 -5.42 -9.32 -18.90
CA LEU A 247 -5.75 -8.42 -20.00
C LEU A 247 -4.61 -8.31 -21.01
N VAL A 248 -3.41 -8.02 -20.54
CA VAL A 248 -2.24 -7.80 -21.41
C VAL A 248 -1.79 -9.11 -22.04
N SER A 249 -1.60 -10.18 -21.27
CA SER A 249 -1.08 -11.44 -21.81
C SER A 249 -2.12 -12.23 -22.58
N GLY A 250 -3.38 -12.20 -22.15
CA GLY A 250 -4.47 -12.96 -22.77
C GLY A 250 -5.13 -12.22 -23.94
N ASN A 251 -5.52 -10.98 -23.73
CA ASN A 251 -6.35 -10.24 -24.71
C ASN A 251 -5.52 -9.38 -25.66
N LEU A 252 -4.43 -8.79 -25.17
CA LEU A 252 -3.63 -7.86 -25.97
C LEU A 252 -2.35 -8.48 -26.56
N GLY A 253 -1.98 -9.70 -26.15
CA GLY A 253 -0.82 -10.41 -26.66
C GLY A 253 0.54 -9.80 -26.27
N GLY A 254 0.55 -8.94 -25.23
CA GLY A 254 1.76 -8.29 -24.73
C GLY A 254 2.57 -9.18 -23.77
N ARG A 255 3.87 -8.88 -23.64
CA ARG A 255 4.78 -9.50 -22.67
C ARG A 255 4.64 -8.87 -21.27
N GLU A 256 5.34 -9.44 -20.30
CA GLU A 256 5.40 -8.92 -18.92
C GLU A 256 5.84 -7.45 -18.82
N GLU A 257 6.67 -6.99 -19.74
CA GLU A 257 7.10 -5.60 -19.84
C GLU A 257 5.94 -4.64 -20.09
N VAL A 258 4.97 -5.06 -20.90
CA VAL A 258 3.73 -4.29 -21.16
C VAL A 258 2.84 -4.27 -19.92
N VAL A 259 2.74 -5.38 -19.18
CA VAL A 259 2.04 -5.41 -17.87
C VAL A 259 2.68 -4.41 -16.91
N THR A 260 4.01 -4.40 -16.87
CA THR A 260 4.79 -3.45 -16.03
C THR A 260 4.49 -2.01 -16.43
N LEU A 261 4.38 -1.71 -17.73
CA LEU A 261 4.00 -0.39 -18.21
C LEU A 261 2.61 0.02 -17.72
N PHE A 262 1.61 -0.87 -17.76
CA PHE A 262 0.27 -0.59 -17.20
C PHE A 262 0.33 -0.27 -15.71
N LEU A 263 1.10 -1.04 -14.94
CA LEU A 263 1.30 -0.81 -13.50
C LEU A 263 2.01 0.52 -13.23
N ILE A 264 3.00 0.89 -14.04
CA ILE A 264 3.69 2.18 -13.95
C ILE A 264 2.71 3.32 -14.20
N VAL A 265 1.99 3.28 -15.32
CA VAL A 265 1.00 4.31 -15.68
C VAL A 265 -0.05 4.47 -14.59
N PHE A 266 -0.59 3.34 -14.10
CA PHE A 266 -1.58 3.33 -13.02
C PHE A 266 -1.03 3.97 -11.73
N SER A 267 0.15 3.55 -11.27
CA SER A 267 0.77 4.05 -10.04
C SER A 267 1.12 5.54 -10.12
N VAL A 268 1.71 5.95 -11.25
CA VAL A 268 2.04 7.36 -11.51
C VAL A 268 0.78 8.22 -11.59
N ALA A 269 -0.27 7.74 -12.26
CA ALA A 269 -1.54 8.45 -12.36
C ALA A 269 -2.19 8.66 -10.99
N ILE A 270 -2.18 7.64 -10.10
CA ILE A 270 -2.69 7.77 -8.73
C ILE A 270 -1.83 8.77 -7.94
N ALA A 271 -0.50 8.70 -8.04
CA ALA A 271 0.39 9.63 -7.36
C ALA A 271 0.11 11.09 -7.79
N LEU A 272 0.01 11.34 -9.09
CA LEU A 272 -0.33 12.67 -9.63
C LEU A 272 -1.74 13.11 -9.21
N GLY A 273 -2.73 12.22 -9.26
CA GLY A 273 -4.09 12.49 -8.83
C GLY A 273 -4.18 12.86 -7.35
N SER A 274 -3.47 12.14 -6.49
CA SER A 274 -3.40 12.39 -5.04
C SER A 274 -2.81 13.78 -4.72
N MET A 275 -1.85 14.22 -5.52
CA MET A 275 -1.28 15.58 -5.39
C MET A 275 -2.22 16.66 -5.96
N LEU A 276 -2.91 16.35 -7.07
CA LEU A 276 -3.80 17.29 -7.75
C LEU A 276 -5.04 17.63 -6.92
N VAL A 277 -5.58 16.67 -6.16
CA VAL A 277 -6.79 16.86 -5.36
C VAL A 277 -6.63 17.98 -4.33
N ASN A 278 -5.45 18.11 -3.71
CA ASN A 278 -5.16 19.22 -2.79
C ASN A 278 -5.30 20.59 -3.47
N LYS A 279 -4.82 20.70 -4.71
CA LYS A 279 -4.93 21.93 -5.50
C LYS A 279 -6.39 22.23 -5.88
N LEU A 280 -7.15 21.21 -6.27
CA LEU A 280 -8.57 21.34 -6.66
C LEU A 280 -9.44 21.76 -5.46
N LEU A 281 -9.19 21.18 -4.29
CA LEU A 281 -9.91 21.45 -3.04
C LEU A 281 -9.38 22.67 -2.28
N ARG A 282 -8.30 23.32 -2.76
CA ARG A 282 -7.68 24.49 -2.12
C ARG A 282 -7.28 24.26 -0.65
N GLY A 283 -6.91 23.01 -0.31
CA GLY A 283 -6.58 22.62 1.04
C GLY A 283 -7.76 22.28 1.96
N GLU A 284 -8.99 22.41 1.48
CA GLU A 284 -10.18 22.05 2.26
C GLU A 284 -10.45 20.54 2.21
N VAL A 285 -10.86 19.96 3.33
CA VAL A 285 -11.31 18.56 3.40
C VAL A 285 -12.76 18.49 2.90
N SER A 286 -12.96 18.01 1.67
CA SER A 286 -14.28 18.00 1.04
C SER A 286 -14.43 16.82 0.07
N ALA A 287 -15.61 16.21 0.05
CA ALA A 287 -16.01 15.15 -0.89
C ALA A 287 -16.57 15.70 -2.22
N ARG A 288 -16.47 17.01 -2.48
CA ARG A 288 -17.12 17.70 -3.61
C ARG A 288 -16.82 17.06 -4.96
N TYR A 289 -15.58 16.59 -5.18
CA TYR A 289 -15.16 16.02 -6.47
C TYR A 289 -15.30 14.51 -6.55
N VAL A 290 -15.67 13.82 -5.45
CA VAL A 290 -15.81 12.36 -5.43
C VAL A 290 -16.81 11.85 -6.48
N PRO A 291 -18.03 12.39 -6.63
CA PRO A 291 -18.97 11.88 -7.62
C PRO A 291 -18.48 12.04 -9.07
N ILE A 292 -17.89 13.20 -9.39
CA ILE A 292 -17.39 13.44 -10.75
C ILE A 292 -16.15 12.59 -11.07
N SER A 293 -15.30 12.35 -10.07
CA SER A 293 -14.13 11.45 -10.21
C SER A 293 -14.56 10.00 -10.41
N ALA A 294 -15.58 9.55 -9.68
CA ALA A 294 -16.16 8.21 -9.85
C ALA A 294 -16.78 8.02 -11.23
N LEU A 295 -17.51 9.05 -11.73
CA LEU A 295 -18.09 9.04 -13.08
C LEU A 295 -16.98 9.01 -14.15
N ALA A 296 -15.95 9.84 -14.01
CA ALA A 296 -14.81 9.86 -14.93
C ALA A 296 -14.10 8.49 -14.96
N MET A 297 -13.88 7.86 -13.79
CA MET A 297 -13.32 6.52 -13.71
C MET A 297 -14.19 5.51 -14.45
N ALA A 298 -15.51 5.53 -14.28
CA ALA A 298 -16.44 4.65 -14.99
C ALA A 298 -16.37 4.84 -16.51
N VAL A 299 -16.26 6.10 -16.99
CA VAL A 299 -16.13 6.42 -18.42
C VAL A 299 -14.82 5.86 -18.97
N PHE A 300 -13.68 6.06 -18.28
CA PHE A 300 -12.40 5.52 -18.74
C PHE A 300 -12.33 4.00 -18.67
N MET A 301 -13.00 3.36 -17.71
CA MET A 301 -13.12 1.89 -17.68
C MET A 301 -13.93 1.36 -18.86
N LEU A 302 -15.02 2.05 -19.22
CA LEU A 302 -15.80 1.74 -20.40
C LEU A 302 -14.99 1.93 -21.68
N ASP A 303 -14.22 3.00 -21.78
CA ASP A 303 -13.31 3.26 -22.89
C ASP A 303 -12.24 2.17 -23.03
N LEU A 304 -11.60 1.77 -21.93
CA LEU A 304 -10.65 0.66 -21.90
C LEU A 304 -11.30 -0.64 -22.39
N TRP A 305 -12.52 -0.95 -21.93
CA TRP A 305 -13.25 -2.12 -22.37
C TRP A 305 -13.59 -2.07 -23.86
N LEU A 306 -14.02 -0.92 -24.38
CA LEU A 306 -14.32 -0.73 -25.79
C LEU A 306 -13.05 -0.87 -26.65
N ALA A 307 -11.93 -0.30 -26.22
CA ALA A 307 -10.66 -0.39 -26.92
C ALA A 307 -10.12 -1.83 -26.97
N THR A 308 -10.24 -2.54 -25.86
CA THR A 308 -9.67 -3.90 -25.73
C THR A 308 -10.55 -5.00 -26.34
N ARG A 309 -11.89 -4.84 -26.33
CA ARG A 309 -12.82 -5.87 -26.87
C ARG A 309 -12.68 -6.13 -28.37
N SER A 310 -12.23 -5.13 -29.13
CA SER A 310 -12.06 -5.21 -30.59
C SER A 310 -10.58 -5.24 -31.01
N PHE A 311 -9.68 -5.35 -30.03
CA PHE A 311 -8.24 -5.40 -30.30
C PHE A 311 -7.88 -6.72 -31.01
N VAL A 312 -7.20 -6.62 -32.15
CA VAL A 312 -6.70 -7.77 -32.88
C VAL A 312 -5.20 -7.88 -32.63
N VAL A 313 -4.79 -9.00 -32.04
CA VAL A 313 -3.37 -9.27 -31.78
C VAL A 313 -2.66 -9.46 -33.12
N VAL A 314 -1.84 -8.50 -33.49
CA VAL A 314 -1.03 -8.54 -34.74
C VAL A 314 0.26 -9.29 -34.49
N THR A 315 0.92 -9.03 -33.36
CA THR A 315 2.19 -9.66 -32.98
C THR A 315 2.04 -10.34 -31.62
N PRO A 316 1.92 -11.68 -31.56
CA PRO A 316 1.89 -12.39 -30.29
C PRO A 316 3.21 -12.18 -29.53
N HIS A 317 3.11 -11.97 -28.21
CA HIS A 317 4.24 -11.69 -27.34
C HIS A 317 4.99 -10.39 -27.69
N ALA A 318 4.25 -9.35 -28.08
CA ALA A 318 4.80 -8.03 -28.37
C ALA A 318 5.52 -7.43 -27.16
N ASP A 319 6.70 -6.87 -27.38
CA ASP A 319 7.39 -6.02 -26.40
C ASP A 319 6.83 -4.58 -26.45
N ILE A 320 7.35 -3.69 -25.56
CA ILE A 320 6.86 -2.30 -25.48
C ILE A 320 7.05 -1.55 -26.80
N ALA A 321 8.06 -1.87 -27.61
CA ALA A 321 8.32 -1.19 -28.87
C ALA A 321 7.42 -1.69 -30.00
N GLN A 322 6.91 -2.91 -29.89
CA GLN A 322 6.03 -3.58 -30.85
C GLN A 322 4.54 -3.42 -30.50
N PHE A 323 4.25 -3.10 -29.24
CA PHE A 323 2.91 -2.88 -28.71
C PHE A 323 2.37 -1.47 -29.00
#